data_772b2e4ceebdcc2cdf459fe15c92ee56
#
_entry.id   772b2e4ceebdcc2cdf459fe15c92ee56
#
_cell.length_a   1.000
_cell.length_b   1.000
_cell.length_c   1.000
_cell.angle_alpha   90.00
_cell.angle_beta   90.00
_cell.angle_gamma   90.00
#
_symmetry.space_group_name_H-M   'P 1'
#
loop_
_entity.id
_entity.type
_entity.pdbx_description
1 polymer ?
#
loop_
_entity_poly.entity_id
_entity_poly.type
_entity_poly.pdbx_seq_one_letter_code
_entity_poly.pdbx_strand_id
1 'polypeptide(L)'
;MSDAESTTEPWETSERLGRVEPSATLAIGNRAAALEADGVDVVDLSVGEPDFPTPANVVEAGKDALDAGHTGYTSSNGVPELKRAIAEKLRGDGIGASPEEVIVTPGGKQALYETVQTLVDPGDEVVLLDPAWVSYEAMVKLAGGELTRVDTAPSFQLEPALDDLREAVTDDTELVFVNTPSNPTGAVYTDAALEGVRDIAVEHDVAVVADEIYGQITYGDVEQTSLASLDGLAERTVTINGFSKAYSMTGWRLGDLHADEAFVGEAGKLHSHSVSCATNFVQRAGIEALRETDDTVQEMVDAFETRRDLVVDTLADAGVDVGVSDCAFYAMLPVDDDDQAWAEEAIAEAHVATLPGNAFGAPGYARISYAASEDRLREAFDRLFDHGLL
;
A
#
# COMPACT_ATOMS: atom_id res chain seq x y z
N MET A 1 30.67 -21.54 -36.85
CA MET A 1 29.29 -22.02 -36.63
C MET A 1 29.19 -22.24 -35.15
N SER A 2 28.65 -21.26 -34.49
CA SER A 2 28.44 -21.26 -33.04
C SER A 2 27.03 -21.78 -32.78
N ASP A 3 26.95 -22.97 -32.19
CA ASP A 3 25.68 -23.52 -31.70
C ASP A 3 25.16 -22.61 -30.61
N ALA A 4 24.14 -21.83 -30.92
CA ALA A 4 23.32 -21.18 -29.91
C ALA A 4 22.56 -22.31 -29.20
N GLU A 5 22.98 -22.66 -27.99
CA GLU A 5 22.19 -23.47 -27.07
C GLU A 5 20.87 -22.75 -26.85
N SER A 6 19.82 -23.22 -27.48
CA SER A 6 18.44 -22.90 -27.16
C SER A 6 18.20 -23.42 -25.75
N THR A 7 18.25 -22.54 -24.76
CA THR A 7 17.70 -22.82 -23.44
C THR A 7 16.18 -22.86 -23.58
N THR A 8 15.65 -24.04 -23.96
CA THR A 8 14.22 -24.29 -23.82
C THR A 8 13.91 -24.23 -22.33
N GLU A 9 13.16 -23.22 -21.90
CA GLU A 9 12.64 -23.17 -20.54
C GLU A 9 11.89 -24.48 -20.25
N PRO A 10 12.16 -25.16 -19.14
CA PRO A 10 11.59 -26.50 -18.88
C PRO A 10 10.08 -26.49 -18.60
N TRP A 11 9.47 -25.31 -18.52
CA TRP A 11 8.07 -25.13 -18.16
C TRP A 11 7.34 -24.22 -19.13
N GLU A 12 6.19 -24.66 -19.62
CA GLU A 12 5.21 -23.80 -20.28
C GLU A 12 4.38 -23.10 -19.19
N THR A 13 4.61 -21.80 -18.96
CA THR A 13 3.86 -21.01 -17.98
C THR A 13 2.53 -20.51 -18.55
N SER A 14 1.56 -20.17 -17.69
CA SER A 14 0.31 -19.62 -18.17
C SER A 14 0.51 -18.23 -18.79
N GLU A 15 -0.24 -17.92 -19.85
CA GLU A 15 -0.15 -16.65 -20.60
C GLU A 15 -0.32 -15.41 -19.68
N ARG A 16 -1.12 -15.52 -18.62
CA ARG A 16 -1.33 -14.42 -17.67
C ARG A 16 -0.05 -13.97 -16.97
N LEU A 17 0.94 -14.87 -16.76
CA LEU A 17 2.22 -14.49 -16.14
C LEU A 17 3.08 -13.64 -17.06
N GLY A 18 2.91 -13.76 -18.37
CA GLY A 18 3.58 -12.89 -19.35
C GLY A 18 3.02 -11.46 -19.42
N ARG A 19 1.94 -11.16 -18.67
CA ARG A 19 1.33 -9.82 -18.61
C ARG A 19 1.93 -8.94 -17.51
N VAL A 20 2.72 -9.51 -16.62
CA VAL A 20 3.29 -8.81 -15.45
C VAL A 20 4.80 -8.89 -15.46
N GLU A 21 5.43 -7.78 -15.10
CA GLU A 21 6.87 -7.70 -14.94
C GLU A 21 7.29 -8.00 -13.48
N PRO A 22 8.55 -8.37 -13.23
CA PRO A 22 9.07 -8.44 -11.87
C PRO A 22 8.92 -7.10 -11.15
N SER A 23 8.61 -7.15 -9.84
CA SER A 23 8.42 -5.93 -9.05
C SER A 23 9.69 -5.05 -9.01
N ALA A 24 9.59 -3.80 -9.45
CA ALA A 24 10.67 -2.82 -9.40
C ALA A 24 11.19 -2.62 -7.95
N THR A 25 10.29 -2.62 -6.97
CA THR A 25 10.63 -2.53 -5.54
C THR A 25 11.55 -3.67 -5.11
N LEU A 26 11.26 -4.91 -5.55
CA LEU A 26 12.10 -6.06 -5.22
C LEU A 26 13.46 -6.02 -5.95
N ALA A 27 13.51 -5.47 -7.15
CA ALA A 27 14.75 -5.37 -7.92
C ALA A 27 15.76 -4.42 -7.22
N ILE A 28 15.30 -3.25 -6.79
CA ILE A 28 16.15 -2.28 -6.05
C ILE A 28 16.56 -2.86 -4.68
N GLY A 29 15.62 -3.43 -3.91
CA GLY A 29 15.94 -4.05 -2.62
C GLY A 29 16.97 -5.20 -2.74
N ASN A 30 16.89 -6.03 -3.77
CA ASN A 30 17.87 -7.06 -4.04
C ASN A 30 19.26 -6.49 -4.38
N ARG A 31 19.29 -5.36 -5.11
CA ARG A 31 20.55 -4.66 -5.43
C ARG A 31 21.19 -4.06 -4.18
N ALA A 32 20.39 -3.40 -3.33
CA ALA A 32 20.85 -2.88 -2.04
C ALA A 32 21.45 -4.01 -1.17
N ALA A 33 20.70 -5.10 -0.99
CA ALA A 33 21.17 -6.26 -0.23
C ALA A 33 22.47 -6.90 -0.80
N ALA A 34 22.65 -6.90 -2.13
CA ALA A 34 23.87 -7.40 -2.75
C ALA A 34 25.07 -6.50 -2.44
N LEU A 35 24.91 -5.17 -2.49
CA LEU A 35 25.95 -4.21 -2.11
C LEU A 35 26.32 -4.34 -0.63
N GLU A 36 25.35 -4.47 0.26
CA GLU A 36 25.57 -4.70 1.69
C GLU A 36 26.34 -6.00 1.96
N ALA A 37 26.02 -7.07 1.21
CA ALA A 37 26.74 -8.34 1.31
C ALA A 37 28.21 -8.22 0.88
N ASP A 38 28.53 -7.29 -0.01
CA ASP A 38 29.89 -6.94 -0.43
C ASP A 38 30.57 -5.95 0.53
N GLY A 39 29.89 -5.54 1.61
CA GLY A 39 30.43 -4.68 2.67
C GLY A 39 30.26 -3.18 2.39
N VAL A 40 29.45 -2.80 1.43
CA VAL A 40 29.08 -1.41 1.16
C VAL A 40 27.99 -0.97 2.14
N ASP A 41 28.17 0.19 2.74
CA ASP A 41 27.14 0.80 3.60
C ASP A 41 26.10 1.52 2.72
N VAL A 42 24.93 0.91 2.55
CA VAL A 42 23.82 1.45 1.76
C VAL A 42 22.80 2.13 2.69
N VAL A 43 22.36 3.34 2.34
CA VAL A 43 21.17 3.95 2.97
C VAL A 43 19.95 3.57 2.15
N ASP A 44 19.15 2.67 2.67
CA ASP A 44 17.97 2.17 1.93
C ASP A 44 16.71 3.01 2.23
N LEU A 45 16.39 3.94 1.34
CA LEU A 45 15.16 4.74 1.33
C LEU A 45 14.10 4.14 0.38
N SER A 46 14.32 2.95 -0.17
CA SER A 46 13.34 2.25 -1.01
C SER A 46 12.32 1.44 -0.21
N VAL A 47 12.61 1.16 1.06
CA VAL A 47 11.85 0.27 1.93
C VAL A 47 10.46 0.83 2.22
N GLY A 48 9.45 -0.01 2.07
CA GLY A 48 8.05 0.33 2.35
C GLY A 48 7.55 -0.28 3.66
N GLU A 49 8.36 -0.30 4.73
CA GLU A 49 7.94 -0.80 6.05
C GLU A 49 8.44 0.10 7.18
N PRO A 50 7.68 0.19 8.29
CA PRO A 50 8.15 0.89 9.48
C PRO A 50 9.45 0.30 10.01
N ASP A 51 10.38 1.16 10.45
CA ASP A 51 11.64 0.76 11.11
C ASP A 51 11.48 0.53 12.62
N PHE A 52 10.25 0.58 13.12
CA PHE A 52 9.90 0.28 14.51
C PHE A 52 9.63 -1.22 14.69
N PRO A 53 9.99 -1.81 15.83
CA PRO A 53 9.59 -3.16 16.15
C PRO A 53 8.08 -3.25 16.39
N THR A 54 7.49 -4.42 16.16
CA THR A 54 6.12 -4.70 16.60
C THR A 54 5.96 -4.39 18.10
N PRO A 55 4.88 -3.74 18.55
CA PRO A 55 4.64 -3.42 19.96
C PRO A 55 4.79 -4.63 20.88
N ALA A 56 5.44 -4.43 22.03
CA ALA A 56 5.84 -5.55 22.89
C ALA A 56 4.64 -6.36 23.42
N ASN A 57 3.52 -5.70 23.75
CA ASN A 57 2.28 -6.38 24.15
C ASN A 57 1.71 -7.26 23.04
N VAL A 58 1.78 -6.82 21.78
CA VAL A 58 1.36 -7.62 20.61
C VAL A 58 2.24 -8.85 20.44
N VAL A 59 3.57 -8.69 20.60
CA VAL A 59 4.53 -9.80 20.56
C VAL A 59 4.23 -10.82 21.66
N GLU A 60 3.97 -10.37 22.90
CA GLU A 60 3.62 -11.27 24.01
C GLU A 60 2.27 -11.97 23.77
N ALA A 61 1.25 -11.26 23.27
CA ALA A 61 -0.02 -11.87 22.91
C ALA A 61 0.13 -12.99 21.84
N GLY A 62 1.03 -12.80 20.88
CA GLY A 62 1.36 -13.84 19.89
C GLY A 62 2.05 -15.06 20.53
N LYS A 63 2.98 -14.87 21.48
CA LYS A 63 3.63 -15.94 22.22
C LYS A 63 2.62 -16.70 23.11
N ASP A 64 1.80 -15.96 23.85
CA ASP A 64 0.75 -16.54 24.69
C ASP A 64 -0.22 -17.38 23.87
N ALA A 65 -0.57 -16.92 22.68
CA ALA A 65 -1.42 -17.68 21.77
C ALA A 65 -0.76 -18.99 21.30
N LEU A 66 0.55 -18.98 21.04
CA LEU A 66 1.32 -20.19 20.72
C LEU A 66 1.36 -21.15 21.92
N ASP A 67 1.65 -20.65 23.12
CA ASP A 67 1.68 -21.45 24.36
C ASP A 67 0.31 -22.04 24.71
N ALA A 68 -0.76 -21.31 24.40
CA ALA A 68 -2.14 -21.78 24.53
C ALA A 68 -2.56 -22.78 23.42
N GLY A 69 -1.69 -23.09 22.46
CA GLY A 69 -1.93 -24.09 21.43
C GLY A 69 -2.79 -23.59 20.25
N HIS A 70 -2.88 -22.27 20.02
CA HIS A 70 -3.58 -21.72 18.86
C HIS A 70 -2.79 -21.91 17.56
N THR A 71 -2.52 -23.16 17.18
CA THR A 71 -1.71 -23.56 16.02
C THR A 71 -2.48 -24.29 14.93
N GLY A 72 -3.76 -24.62 15.18
CA GLY A 72 -4.64 -25.27 14.20
C GLY A 72 -5.36 -24.25 13.31
N TYR A 73 -6.10 -24.76 12.31
CA TYR A 73 -6.96 -23.94 11.46
C TYR A 73 -8.04 -23.19 12.26
N THR A 74 -8.42 -22.03 11.76
CA THR A 74 -9.57 -21.26 12.24
C THR A 74 -10.74 -21.36 11.25
N SER A 75 -11.81 -20.62 11.50
CA SER A 75 -12.77 -20.28 10.45
C SER A 75 -12.04 -19.58 9.30
N SER A 76 -12.43 -19.84 8.07
CA SER A 76 -11.79 -19.27 6.88
C SER A 76 -11.73 -17.75 6.97
N ASN A 77 -12.85 -17.09 7.18
CA ASN A 77 -12.93 -15.62 7.25
C ASN A 77 -12.36 -15.01 8.55
N GLY A 78 -11.71 -15.82 9.39
CA GLY A 78 -11.06 -15.36 10.62
C GLY A 78 -11.78 -15.75 11.92
N VAL A 79 -11.09 -15.53 13.04
CA VAL A 79 -11.66 -15.80 14.36
C VAL A 79 -12.71 -14.74 14.72
N PRO A 80 -13.84 -15.13 15.35
CA PRO A 80 -14.94 -14.20 15.63
C PRO A 80 -14.52 -13.00 16.49
N GLU A 81 -13.55 -13.18 17.38
CA GLU A 81 -13.05 -12.13 18.27
C GLU A 81 -12.32 -11.03 17.49
N LEU A 82 -11.47 -11.42 16.51
CA LEU A 82 -10.76 -10.44 15.67
C LEU A 82 -11.73 -9.74 14.73
N LYS A 83 -12.65 -10.47 14.10
CA LYS A 83 -13.68 -9.86 13.24
C LYS A 83 -14.51 -8.81 13.98
N ARG A 84 -14.86 -9.07 15.27
CA ARG A 84 -15.53 -8.06 16.11
C ARG A 84 -14.66 -6.83 16.38
N ALA A 85 -13.37 -7.02 16.69
CA ALA A 85 -12.46 -5.92 16.93
C ALA A 85 -12.24 -5.07 15.67
N ILE A 86 -12.12 -5.70 14.50
CA ILE A 86 -12.04 -5.00 13.21
C ILE A 86 -13.34 -4.20 12.95
N ALA A 87 -14.51 -4.82 13.10
CA ALA A 87 -15.78 -4.13 12.94
C ALA A 87 -15.98 -2.97 13.97
N GLU A 88 -15.44 -3.10 15.18
CA GLU A 88 -15.41 -2.03 16.19
C GLU A 88 -14.56 -0.84 15.72
N LYS A 89 -13.35 -1.11 15.19
CA LYS A 89 -12.48 -0.08 14.59
C LYS A 89 -13.19 0.62 13.43
N LEU A 90 -13.70 -0.13 12.45
CA LEU A 90 -14.37 0.42 11.28
C LEU A 90 -15.57 1.30 11.63
N ARG A 91 -16.31 0.96 12.71
CA ARG A 91 -17.37 1.83 13.22
C ARG A 91 -16.83 3.13 13.83
N GLY A 92 -15.63 3.09 14.42
CA GLY A 92 -14.90 4.30 14.83
C GLY A 92 -14.55 5.19 13.64
N ASP A 93 -14.25 4.59 12.50
CA ASP A 93 -13.94 5.28 11.25
C ASP A 93 -15.22 5.71 10.46
N GLY A 94 -16.41 5.57 11.06
CA GLY A 94 -17.69 6.00 10.48
C GLY A 94 -18.38 4.96 9.57
N ILE A 95 -17.82 3.78 9.41
CA ILE A 95 -18.38 2.70 8.58
C ILE A 95 -19.39 1.88 9.40
N GLY A 96 -20.58 1.62 8.87
CA GLY A 96 -21.61 0.81 9.53
C GLY A 96 -21.30 -0.68 9.53
N ALA A 97 -20.09 -1.08 9.95
CA ALA A 97 -19.58 -2.45 9.79
C ALA A 97 -20.15 -3.46 10.80
N SER A 98 -20.41 -4.68 10.35
CA SER A 98 -20.68 -5.88 11.14
C SER A 98 -19.54 -6.90 11.02
N PRO A 99 -19.37 -7.82 12.00
CA PRO A 99 -18.35 -8.87 11.89
C PRO A 99 -18.58 -9.82 10.71
N GLU A 100 -19.80 -9.94 10.21
CA GLU A 100 -20.18 -10.80 9.08
C GLU A 100 -19.62 -10.25 7.76
N GLU A 101 -19.42 -8.94 7.69
CA GLU A 101 -18.90 -8.17 6.54
C GLU A 101 -17.36 -8.09 6.50
N VAL A 102 -16.65 -8.91 7.29
CA VAL A 102 -15.18 -8.89 7.38
C VAL A 102 -14.58 -10.24 6.99
N ILE A 103 -13.53 -10.20 6.16
CA ILE A 103 -12.61 -11.34 5.94
C ILE A 103 -11.22 -10.95 6.45
N VAL A 104 -10.64 -11.77 7.33
CA VAL A 104 -9.27 -11.65 7.81
C VAL A 104 -8.31 -12.36 6.86
N THR A 105 -7.33 -11.65 6.33
CA THR A 105 -6.44 -12.13 5.28
C THR A 105 -4.96 -12.18 5.72
N PRO A 106 -4.10 -12.94 5.01
CA PRO A 106 -2.64 -12.89 5.20
C PRO A 106 -2.00 -11.56 4.72
N GLY A 107 -2.42 -10.45 5.31
CA GLY A 107 -2.03 -9.08 4.98
C GLY A 107 -2.91 -8.43 3.92
N GLY A 108 -2.93 -7.08 3.87
CA GLY A 108 -3.75 -6.31 2.93
C GLY A 108 -3.50 -6.65 1.45
N LYS A 109 -2.27 -7.07 1.09
CA LYS A 109 -1.98 -7.51 -0.29
C LYS A 109 -2.84 -8.70 -0.72
N GLN A 110 -3.12 -9.65 0.17
CA GLN A 110 -4.00 -10.79 -0.12
C GLN A 110 -5.45 -10.31 -0.25
N ALA A 111 -5.89 -9.38 0.60
CA ALA A 111 -7.21 -8.79 0.53
C ALA A 111 -7.43 -8.10 -0.84
N LEU A 112 -6.47 -7.28 -1.29
CA LEU A 112 -6.49 -6.62 -2.60
C LEU A 112 -6.53 -7.63 -3.76
N TYR A 113 -5.67 -8.67 -3.70
CA TYR A 113 -5.64 -9.70 -4.73
C TYR A 113 -6.98 -10.43 -4.83
N GLU A 114 -7.57 -10.80 -3.69
CA GLU A 114 -8.86 -11.48 -3.65
C GLU A 114 -9.99 -10.58 -4.14
N THR A 115 -9.96 -9.30 -3.82
CA THR A 115 -10.94 -8.31 -4.31
C THR A 115 -10.90 -8.22 -5.83
N VAL A 116 -9.72 -8.03 -6.42
CA VAL A 116 -9.57 -7.97 -7.88
C VAL A 116 -10.00 -9.27 -8.55
N GLN A 117 -9.62 -10.43 -7.99
CA GLN A 117 -10.01 -11.73 -8.55
C GLN A 117 -11.52 -12.03 -8.36
N THR A 118 -12.21 -11.33 -7.48
CA THR A 118 -13.65 -11.49 -7.27
C THR A 118 -14.46 -10.60 -8.21
N LEU A 119 -13.95 -9.42 -8.55
CA LEU A 119 -14.69 -8.41 -9.33
C LEU A 119 -14.30 -8.39 -10.82
N VAL A 120 -13.05 -8.67 -11.17
CA VAL A 120 -12.51 -8.38 -12.51
C VAL A 120 -12.42 -9.66 -13.34
N ASP A 121 -13.16 -9.70 -14.43
CA ASP A 121 -13.07 -10.71 -15.47
C ASP A 121 -12.14 -10.23 -16.62
N PRO A 122 -11.64 -11.14 -17.49
CA PRO A 122 -10.81 -10.75 -18.62
C PRO A 122 -11.52 -9.79 -19.60
N GLY A 123 -10.96 -8.58 -19.74
CA GLY A 123 -11.45 -7.52 -20.61
C GLY A 123 -12.23 -6.42 -19.89
N ASP A 124 -12.48 -6.58 -18.58
CA ASP A 124 -13.13 -5.53 -17.78
C ASP A 124 -12.20 -4.33 -17.61
N GLU A 125 -12.78 -3.13 -17.63
CA GLU A 125 -12.04 -1.90 -17.43
C GLU A 125 -11.89 -1.58 -15.94
N VAL A 126 -10.67 -1.22 -15.56
CA VAL A 126 -10.34 -0.80 -14.19
C VAL A 126 -9.65 0.56 -14.24
N VAL A 127 -10.17 1.52 -13.49
CA VAL A 127 -9.56 2.86 -13.36
C VAL A 127 -8.61 2.90 -12.17
N LEU A 128 -7.41 3.39 -12.42
CA LEU A 128 -6.32 3.52 -11.44
C LEU A 128 -5.86 4.97 -11.37
N LEU A 129 -5.81 5.53 -10.17
CA LEU A 129 -5.29 6.88 -9.91
C LEU A 129 -3.77 6.81 -9.77
N ASP A 130 -3.05 7.47 -10.67
CA ASP A 130 -1.60 7.59 -10.63
C ASP A 130 -1.17 8.85 -9.85
N PRO A 131 -0.07 8.79 -9.08
CA PRO A 131 0.80 7.64 -8.85
C PRO A 131 0.16 6.55 -8.00
N ALA A 132 0.35 5.29 -8.39
CA ALA A 132 -0.28 4.15 -7.77
C ALA A 132 0.73 3.10 -7.30
N TRP A 133 0.41 2.38 -6.22
CA TRP A 133 1.24 1.28 -5.78
C TRP A 133 1.36 0.19 -6.85
N VAL A 134 2.59 -0.19 -7.16
CA VAL A 134 2.96 -1.08 -8.27
C VAL A 134 2.19 -2.41 -8.34
N SER A 135 1.64 -2.89 -7.23
CA SER A 135 0.92 -4.17 -7.20
C SER A 135 -0.51 -4.10 -7.71
N TYR A 136 -1.15 -2.92 -7.76
CA TYR A 136 -2.53 -2.81 -8.27
C TYR A 136 -2.59 -3.19 -9.75
N GLU A 137 -1.74 -2.56 -10.58
CA GLU A 137 -1.61 -2.89 -11.98
C GLU A 137 -1.35 -4.39 -12.21
N ALA A 138 -0.40 -4.97 -11.46
CA ALA A 138 -0.06 -6.38 -11.58
C ALA A 138 -1.26 -7.29 -11.25
N MET A 139 -2.06 -6.95 -10.24
CA MET A 139 -3.24 -7.73 -9.85
C MET A 139 -4.32 -7.68 -10.94
N VAL A 140 -4.59 -6.49 -11.51
CA VAL A 140 -5.55 -6.32 -12.61
C VAL A 140 -5.11 -7.08 -13.85
N LYS A 141 -3.85 -6.95 -14.25
CA LYS A 141 -3.29 -7.70 -15.39
C LYS A 141 -3.33 -9.22 -15.20
N LEU A 142 -3.14 -9.71 -13.97
CA LEU A 142 -3.26 -11.14 -13.65
C LEU A 142 -4.70 -11.63 -13.76
N ALA A 143 -5.70 -10.80 -13.43
CA ALA A 143 -7.10 -11.10 -13.67
C ALA A 143 -7.46 -11.04 -15.16
N GLY A 144 -6.73 -10.26 -15.94
CA GLY A 144 -6.94 -10.05 -17.38
C GLY A 144 -7.69 -8.77 -17.68
N GLY A 145 -7.90 -7.92 -16.67
CA GLY A 145 -8.53 -6.61 -16.82
C GLY A 145 -7.64 -5.63 -17.61
N GLU A 146 -8.26 -4.60 -18.12
CA GLU A 146 -7.65 -3.49 -18.84
C GLU A 146 -7.61 -2.24 -17.95
N LEU A 147 -6.52 -1.47 -18.03
CA LEU A 147 -6.29 -0.33 -17.14
C LEU A 147 -6.48 0.98 -17.87
N THR A 148 -7.34 1.83 -17.32
CA THR A 148 -7.39 3.27 -17.62
C THR A 148 -6.77 4.04 -16.44
N ARG A 149 -5.84 4.97 -16.75
CA ARG A 149 -5.08 5.69 -15.74
C ARG A 149 -5.46 7.16 -15.70
N VAL A 150 -5.60 7.70 -14.50
CA VAL A 150 -5.85 9.12 -14.24
C VAL A 150 -4.67 9.67 -13.45
N ASP A 151 -3.97 10.65 -14.03
CA ASP A 151 -2.80 11.28 -13.42
C ASP A 151 -3.21 12.37 -12.43
N THR A 152 -2.65 12.34 -11.23
CA THR A 152 -2.85 13.37 -10.21
C THR A 152 -1.62 14.28 -10.02
N ALA A 153 -0.53 14.05 -10.76
CA ALA A 153 0.65 14.91 -10.69
C ALA A 153 0.37 16.31 -11.30
N PRO A 154 1.07 17.35 -10.89
CA PRO A 154 2.13 17.37 -9.88
C PRO A 154 1.64 17.58 -8.45
N SER A 155 0.34 17.78 -8.23
CA SER A 155 -0.20 18.07 -6.89
C SER A 155 -0.33 16.80 -6.03
N PHE A 156 -0.43 15.64 -6.66
CA PHE A 156 -0.76 14.35 -6.04
C PHE A 156 -2.07 14.35 -5.25
N GLN A 157 -2.91 15.36 -5.49
CA GLN A 157 -4.25 15.48 -4.95
C GLN A 157 -5.29 15.17 -6.03
N LEU A 158 -6.36 14.49 -5.66
CA LEU A 158 -7.38 14.06 -6.62
C LEU A 158 -8.29 15.20 -7.08
N GLU A 159 -8.50 16.22 -6.24
CA GLU A 159 -9.48 17.28 -6.51
C GLU A 159 -9.24 17.98 -7.87
N PRO A 160 -7.99 18.33 -8.28
CA PRO A 160 -7.74 18.86 -9.61
C PRO A 160 -7.99 17.88 -10.77
N ALA A 161 -7.94 16.57 -10.51
CA ALA A 161 -8.09 15.51 -11.51
C ALA A 161 -9.52 14.90 -11.53
N LEU A 162 -10.47 15.46 -10.79
CA LEU A 162 -11.84 14.91 -10.72
C LEU A 162 -12.56 14.92 -12.08
N ASP A 163 -12.33 15.93 -12.92
CA ASP A 163 -12.92 15.97 -14.25
C ASP A 163 -12.32 14.86 -15.14
N ASP A 164 -11.03 14.60 -15.04
CA ASP A 164 -10.34 13.52 -15.76
C ASP A 164 -10.82 12.15 -15.27
N LEU A 165 -11.04 11.98 -13.95
CA LEU A 165 -11.62 10.77 -13.39
C LEU A 165 -13.06 10.56 -13.91
N ARG A 166 -13.86 11.61 -13.97
CA ARG A 166 -15.24 11.54 -14.51
C ARG A 166 -15.27 11.17 -15.98
N GLU A 167 -14.26 11.61 -16.76
CA GLU A 167 -14.14 11.23 -18.18
C GLU A 167 -13.66 9.80 -18.34
N ALA A 168 -12.81 9.33 -17.42
CA ALA A 168 -12.22 7.98 -17.43
C ALA A 168 -13.21 6.89 -17.02
N VAL A 169 -14.12 7.18 -16.10
CA VAL A 169 -15.14 6.22 -15.64
C VAL A 169 -16.33 6.20 -16.59
N THR A 170 -16.66 5.02 -17.10
CA THR A 170 -17.76 4.79 -18.05
C THR A 170 -18.70 3.69 -17.54
N ASP A 171 -19.79 3.43 -18.25
CA ASP A 171 -20.70 2.31 -17.91
C ASP A 171 -20.05 0.91 -18.12
N ASP A 172 -18.87 0.87 -18.74
CA ASP A 172 -18.08 -0.36 -18.96
C ASP A 172 -16.99 -0.52 -17.88
N THR A 173 -16.81 0.45 -16.98
CA THR A 173 -15.85 0.41 -15.88
C THR A 173 -16.36 -0.46 -14.75
N GLU A 174 -15.62 -1.51 -14.40
CA GLU A 174 -15.98 -2.43 -13.31
C GLU A 174 -15.48 -1.93 -11.94
N LEU A 175 -14.29 -1.30 -11.90
CA LEU A 175 -13.62 -1.01 -10.66
C LEU A 175 -12.82 0.29 -10.71
N VAL A 176 -12.89 1.09 -9.64
CA VAL A 176 -12.00 2.25 -9.39
C VAL A 176 -11.14 1.98 -8.16
N PHE A 177 -9.82 2.10 -8.28
CA PHE A 177 -8.90 2.05 -7.15
C PHE A 177 -8.68 3.44 -6.55
N VAL A 178 -8.87 3.55 -5.24
CA VAL A 178 -8.56 4.74 -4.45
C VAL A 178 -7.67 4.34 -3.27
N ASN A 179 -6.44 4.85 -3.24
CA ASN A 179 -5.52 4.66 -2.11
C ASN A 179 -5.31 5.99 -1.41
N THR A 180 -5.99 6.16 -0.30
CA THR A 180 -5.86 7.34 0.56
C THR A 180 -6.05 6.93 2.02
N PRO A 181 -5.07 7.19 2.85
CA PRO A 181 -3.75 7.84 2.64
C PRO A 181 -2.83 7.05 1.71
N SER A 182 -2.05 7.75 0.86
CA SER A 182 -1.46 7.19 -0.35
C SER A 182 -0.01 6.69 -0.19
N ASN A 183 0.29 5.59 -0.86
CA ASN A 183 1.62 5.19 -1.29
C ASN A 183 1.64 5.22 -2.84
N PRO A 184 2.49 6.05 -3.50
CA PRO A 184 3.77 6.55 -3.00
C PRO A 184 3.78 8.01 -2.50
N THR A 185 2.69 8.75 -2.58
CA THR A 185 2.73 10.21 -2.51
C THR A 185 2.69 10.79 -1.10
N GLY A 186 2.19 10.04 -0.11
CA GLY A 186 1.91 10.56 1.22
C GLY A 186 0.73 11.54 1.26
N ALA A 187 -0.10 11.58 0.22
CA ALA A 187 -1.27 12.44 0.16
C ALA A 187 -2.48 11.84 0.86
N VAL A 188 -3.26 12.68 1.52
CA VAL A 188 -4.63 12.39 1.98
C VAL A 188 -5.60 13.18 1.12
N TYR A 189 -6.56 12.52 0.50
CA TYR A 189 -7.52 13.20 -0.34
C TYR A 189 -8.55 13.96 0.50
N THR A 190 -8.92 15.15 0.04
CA THR A 190 -9.91 16.00 0.72
C THR A 190 -11.30 15.39 0.69
N ASP A 191 -12.15 15.76 1.65
CA ASP A 191 -13.57 15.35 1.64
C ASP A 191 -14.26 15.71 0.33
N ALA A 192 -13.94 16.85 -0.27
CA ALA A 192 -14.48 17.27 -1.56
C ALA A 192 -14.08 16.32 -2.70
N ALA A 193 -12.83 15.84 -2.69
CA ALA A 193 -12.35 14.86 -3.65
C ALA A 193 -13.05 13.50 -3.45
N LEU A 194 -13.21 13.06 -2.21
CA LEU A 194 -13.90 11.80 -1.89
C LEU A 194 -15.41 11.86 -2.22
N GLU A 195 -16.04 13.01 -2.01
CA GLU A 195 -17.41 13.25 -2.47
C GLU A 195 -17.51 13.21 -4.01
N GLY A 196 -16.48 13.70 -4.71
CA GLY A 196 -16.38 13.57 -6.17
C GLY A 196 -16.29 12.12 -6.63
N VAL A 197 -15.48 11.30 -5.96
CA VAL A 197 -15.43 9.84 -6.21
C VAL A 197 -16.79 9.20 -5.97
N ARG A 198 -17.45 9.53 -4.84
CA ARG A 198 -18.79 9.03 -4.52
C ARG A 198 -19.79 9.34 -5.64
N ASP A 199 -19.82 10.59 -6.10
CA ASP A 199 -20.78 11.01 -7.12
C ASP A 199 -20.57 10.23 -8.43
N ILE A 200 -19.31 10.04 -8.84
CA ILE A 200 -18.95 9.25 -10.02
C ILE A 200 -19.33 7.78 -9.83
N ALA A 201 -18.96 7.19 -8.70
CA ALA A 201 -19.22 5.77 -8.44
C ALA A 201 -20.73 5.46 -8.35
N VAL A 202 -21.52 6.36 -7.80
CA VAL A 202 -22.99 6.21 -7.74
C VAL A 202 -23.62 6.43 -9.11
N GLU A 203 -23.14 7.40 -9.91
CA GLU A 203 -23.65 7.69 -11.25
C GLU A 203 -23.52 6.50 -12.20
N HIS A 204 -22.33 5.83 -12.18
CA HIS A 204 -22.01 4.72 -13.08
C HIS A 204 -22.21 3.33 -12.46
N ASP A 205 -22.67 3.25 -11.20
CA ASP A 205 -22.85 1.99 -10.45
C ASP A 205 -21.58 1.14 -10.39
N VAL A 206 -20.40 1.80 -10.29
CA VAL A 206 -19.07 1.17 -10.31
C VAL A 206 -18.61 0.81 -8.90
N ALA A 207 -17.87 -0.31 -8.76
CA ALA A 207 -17.25 -0.71 -7.51
C ALA A 207 -16.02 0.15 -7.19
N VAL A 208 -15.75 0.37 -5.90
CA VAL A 208 -14.58 1.10 -5.42
C VAL A 208 -13.75 0.20 -4.50
N VAL A 209 -12.46 0.08 -4.76
CA VAL A 209 -11.49 -0.42 -3.78
C VAL A 209 -10.90 0.78 -3.04
N ALA A 210 -11.16 0.86 -1.74
CA ALA A 210 -10.57 1.83 -0.83
C ALA A 210 -9.41 1.17 -0.06
N ASP A 211 -8.17 1.36 -0.52
CA ASP A 211 -6.99 0.91 0.24
C ASP A 211 -6.63 1.97 1.28
N GLU A 212 -6.99 1.70 2.52
CA GLU A 212 -6.86 2.60 3.67
C GLU A 212 -5.79 2.12 4.66
N ILE A 213 -4.83 1.30 4.20
CA ILE A 213 -3.82 0.67 5.07
C ILE A 213 -2.95 1.66 5.86
N TYR A 214 -2.87 2.91 5.43
CA TYR A 214 -2.16 3.99 6.11
C TYR A 214 -3.07 4.89 6.97
N GLY A 215 -4.35 4.59 7.09
CA GLY A 215 -5.36 5.43 7.75
C GLY A 215 -5.06 5.87 9.17
N GLN A 216 -4.19 5.14 9.89
CA GLN A 216 -3.74 5.50 11.25
C GLN A 216 -2.37 6.22 11.27
N ILE A 217 -1.76 6.48 10.11
CA ILE A 217 -0.49 7.19 10.00
C ILE A 217 -0.77 8.50 9.27
N THR A 218 -1.42 9.43 9.94
CA THR A 218 -1.69 10.79 9.46
C THR A 218 -1.04 11.80 10.40
N TYR A 219 -0.72 12.99 9.92
CA TYR A 219 0.08 13.99 10.64
C TYR A 219 -0.71 15.25 10.95
N GLY A 220 -0.35 15.89 12.07
CA GLY A 220 -1.02 17.11 12.50
C GLY A 220 -2.51 16.92 12.74
N ASP A 221 -3.32 17.84 12.21
CA ASP A 221 -4.79 17.83 12.32
C ASP A 221 -5.46 17.16 11.10
N VAL A 222 -4.72 16.37 10.32
CA VAL A 222 -5.25 15.67 9.14
C VAL A 222 -6.04 14.44 9.58
N GLU A 223 -7.33 14.45 9.30
CA GLU A 223 -8.23 13.30 9.51
C GLU A 223 -8.53 12.63 8.17
N GLN A 224 -8.54 11.30 8.17
CA GLN A 224 -8.96 10.53 7.02
C GLN A 224 -10.46 10.26 7.09
N THR A 225 -11.18 10.58 6.01
CA THR A 225 -12.54 10.09 5.81
C THR A 225 -12.52 8.77 5.05
N SER A 226 -13.13 7.72 5.61
CA SER A 226 -13.28 6.46 4.88
C SER A 226 -14.33 6.58 3.79
N LEU A 227 -14.02 6.10 2.57
CA LEU A 227 -14.95 6.11 1.44
C LEU A 227 -16.25 5.36 1.74
N ALA A 228 -16.16 4.20 2.42
CA ALA A 228 -17.36 3.42 2.77
C ALA A 228 -18.29 4.11 3.78
N SER A 229 -17.86 5.20 4.44
CA SER A 229 -18.69 6.01 5.32
C SER A 229 -19.59 6.99 4.59
N LEU A 230 -19.31 7.27 3.30
CA LEU A 230 -20.09 8.21 2.50
C LEU A 230 -21.40 7.60 1.99
N ASP A 231 -22.47 8.40 1.97
CA ASP A 231 -23.80 7.96 1.53
C ASP A 231 -23.75 7.39 0.10
N GLY A 232 -24.23 6.15 -0.07
CA GLY A 232 -24.28 5.45 -1.35
C GLY A 232 -23.00 4.68 -1.71
N LEU A 233 -21.93 4.72 -0.88
CA LEU A 233 -20.71 3.96 -1.10
C LEU A 233 -20.61 2.68 -0.28
N ALA A 234 -21.32 2.55 0.83
CA ALA A 234 -21.25 1.36 1.69
C ALA A 234 -21.52 0.04 0.93
N GLU A 235 -22.40 0.06 -0.06
CA GLU A 235 -22.85 -1.13 -0.82
C GLU A 235 -21.93 -1.48 -2.00
N ARG A 236 -20.98 -0.59 -2.35
CA ARG A 236 -20.10 -0.71 -3.53
C ARG A 236 -18.62 -0.52 -3.24
N THR A 237 -18.25 -0.37 -1.97
CA THR A 237 -16.85 -0.18 -1.56
C THR A 237 -16.33 -1.44 -0.88
N VAL A 238 -15.16 -1.89 -1.32
CA VAL A 238 -14.33 -2.85 -0.60
C VAL A 238 -13.22 -2.08 0.10
N THR A 239 -13.32 -1.93 1.41
CA THR A 239 -12.30 -1.27 2.24
C THR A 239 -11.23 -2.27 2.61
N ILE A 240 -9.98 -1.93 2.33
CA ILE A 240 -8.80 -2.75 2.64
C ILE A 240 -8.02 -2.10 3.78
N ASN A 241 -7.77 -2.88 4.82
CA ASN A 241 -6.94 -2.49 5.94
C ASN A 241 -5.90 -3.56 6.27
N GLY A 242 -5.01 -3.25 7.22
CA GLY A 242 -4.03 -4.23 7.66
C GLY A 242 -3.16 -3.75 8.79
N PHE A 243 -2.45 -4.71 9.36
CA PHE A 243 -1.64 -4.51 10.56
C PHE A 243 -0.18 -4.17 10.25
N SER A 244 0.19 -4.23 8.97
CA SER A 244 1.59 -4.10 8.54
C SER A 244 2.20 -2.73 8.88
N LYS A 245 1.40 -1.65 8.82
CA LYS A 245 1.91 -0.27 8.85
C LYS A 245 1.76 0.34 10.25
N ALA A 246 0.56 0.67 10.68
CA ALA A 246 0.31 1.31 11.97
C ALA A 246 0.80 0.47 13.16
N TYR A 247 0.81 -0.86 13.05
CA TYR A 247 1.21 -1.76 14.13
C TYR A 247 2.60 -2.39 13.93
N SER A 248 3.37 -1.95 12.92
CA SER A 248 4.70 -2.51 12.62
C SER A 248 4.71 -4.05 12.52
N MET A 249 3.70 -4.62 11.86
CA MET A 249 3.48 -6.07 11.76
C MET A 249 3.69 -6.59 10.33
N THR A 250 4.64 -6.06 9.57
CA THR A 250 4.85 -6.44 8.17
C THR A 250 5.08 -7.94 8.00
N GLY A 251 5.94 -8.54 8.82
CA GLY A 251 6.29 -9.96 8.80
C GLY A 251 5.23 -10.89 9.38
N TRP A 252 4.25 -10.38 10.12
CA TRP A 252 3.17 -11.18 10.71
C TRP A 252 2.12 -11.62 9.69
N ARG A 253 2.01 -10.89 8.56
CA ARG A 253 1.08 -11.16 7.48
C ARG A 253 -0.38 -11.18 7.95
N LEU A 254 -0.87 -10.07 8.47
CA LEU A 254 -2.25 -9.88 8.91
C LEU A 254 -2.85 -8.64 8.25
N GLY A 255 -4.07 -8.78 7.75
CA GLY A 255 -4.88 -7.73 7.17
C GLY A 255 -6.34 -8.14 7.10
N ASP A 256 -7.15 -7.29 6.54
CA ASP A 256 -8.59 -7.54 6.38
C ASP A 256 -9.14 -6.81 5.16
N LEU A 257 -10.27 -7.28 4.71
CA LEU A 257 -11.20 -6.56 3.86
C LEU A 257 -12.57 -6.45 4.54
N HIS A 258 -13.25 -5.36 4.26
CA HIS A 258 -14.64 -5.12 4.63
C HIS A 258 -15.44 -4.76 3.39
N ALA A 259 -16.60 -5.38 3.23
CA ALA A 259 -17.58 -5.07 2.19
C ALA A 259 -18.95 -5.62 2.60
N ASP A 260 -19.97 -5.41 1.79
CA ASP A 260 -21.28 -5.99 2.06
C ASP A 260 -21.24 -7.54 2.16
N GLU A 261 -22.26 -8.13 2.80
CA GLU A 261 -22.34 -9.59 3.02
C GLU A 261 -22.34 -10.37 1.70
N ALA A 262 -22.90 -9.82 0.61
CA ALA A 262 -22.98 -10.52 -0.67
C ALA A 262 -21.58 -10.64 -1.29
N PHE A 263 -20.81 -9.55 -1.31
CA PHE A 263 -19.41 -9.57 -1.73
C PHE A 263 -18.57 -10.52 -0.86
N VAL A 264 -18.66 -10.40 0.47
CA VAL A 264 -17.94 -11.27 1.43
C VAL A 264 -18.28 -12.74 1.20
N GLY A 265 -19.53 -13.06 0.82
CA GLY A 265 -19.95 -14.41 0.47
C GLY A 265 -19.21 -14.97 -0.75
N GLU A 266 -18.97 -14.16 -1.78
CA GLU A 266 -18.25 -14.56 -3.00
C GLU A 266 -16.74 -14.57 -2.78
N ALA A 267 -16.16 -13.51 -2.23
CA ALA A 267 -14.74 -13.42 -1.91
C ALA A 267 -14.30 -14.52 -0.93
N GLY A 268 -15.16 -14.90 0.03
CA GLY A 268 -14.93 -15.99 0.98
C GLY A 268 -14.77 -17.35 0.32
N LYS A 269 -15.39 -17.58 -0.85
CA LYS A 269 -15.16 -18.81 -1.63
C LYS A 269 -13.72 -18.85 -2.15
N LEU A 270 -13.28 -17.74 -2.76
CA LEU A 270 -11.90 -17.61 -3.25
C LEU A 270 -10.91 -17.74 -2.10
N HIS A 271 -11.14 -17.02 -1.00
CA HIS A 271 -10.31 -17.04 0.21
C HIS A 271 -10.13 -18.46 0.76
N SER A 272 -11.21 -19.23 0.90
CA SER A 272 -11.15 -20.59 1.41
C SER A 272 -10.33 -21.55 0.53
N HIS A 273 -10.29 -21.32 -0.78
CA HIS A 273 -9.55 -22.14 -1.73
C HIS A 273 -8.12 -21.65 -2.00
N SER A 274 -7.81 -20.37 -1.71
CA SER A 274 -6.48 -19.79 -1.90
C SER A 274 -5.59 -19.95 -0.67
N VAL A 275 -6.09 -19.62 0.53
CA VAL A 275 -5.27 -19.56 1.76
C VAL A 275 -5.80 -20.38 2.93
N SER A 276 -7.01 -20.91 2.86
CA SER A 276 -7.73 -21.63 3.92
C SER A 276 -8.14 -20.71 5.09
N CYS A 277 -7.19 -20.05 5.76
CA CYS A 277 -7.40 -19.01 6.78
C CYS A 277 -6.11 -18.28 7.07
N ALA A 278 -6.18 -17.08 7.64
CA ALA A 278 -5.03 -16.40 8.21
C ALA A 278 -4.45 -17.17 9.41
N THR A 279 -3.19 -16.91 9.74
CA THR A 279 -2.46 -17.63 10.82
C THR A 279 -3.13 -17.43 12.18
N ASN A 280 -3.51 -18.51 12.86
CA ASN A 280 -4.32 -18.46 14.07
C ASN A 280 -3.71 -17.61 15.20
N PHE A 281 -2.49 -17.92 15.63
CA PHE A 281 -1.84 -17.17 16.72
C PHE A 281 -1.60 -15.70 16.35
N VAL A 282 -1.39 -15.39 15.06
CA VAL A 282 -1.26 -14.01 14.56
C VAL A 282 -2.60 -13.26 14.68
N GLN A 283 -3.71 -13.92 14.37
CA GLN A 283 -5.04 -13.33 14.57
C GLN A 283 -5.29 -12.95 16.04
N ARG A 284 -4.75 -13.75 17.00
CA ARG A 284 -4.86 -13.43 18.44
C ARG A 284 -4.02 -12.22 18.83
N ALA A 285 -2.81 -12.11 18.27
CA ALA A 285 -1.99 -10.91 18.42
C ALA A 285 -2.65 -9.65 17.79
N GLY A 286 -3.35 -9.81 16.66
CA GLY A 286 -4.09 -8.73 16.03
C GLY A 286 -5.22 -8.16 16.89
N ILE A 287 -5.85 -8.96 17.76
CA ILE A 287 -6.85 -8.46 18.70
C ILE A 287 -6.20 -7.50 19.70
N GLU A 288 -5.02 -7.85 20.21
CA GLU A 288 -4.25 -7.00 21.12
C GLU A 288 -3.83 -5.70 20.41
N ALA A 289 -3.35 -5.81 19.17
CA ALA A 289 -2.95 -4.66 18.36
C ALA A 289 -4.08 -3.63 18.23
N LEU A 290 -5.32 -4.07 17.99
CA LEU A 290 -6.47 -3.17 17.82
C LEU A 290 -6.99 -2.57 19.12
N ARG A 291 -6.63 -3.10 20.29
CA ARG A 291 -7.24 -2.71 21.55
C ARG A 291 -6.32 -1.97 22.51
N GLU A 292 -5.03 -2.26 22.45
CA GLU A 292 -4.11 -1.90 23.53
C GLU A 292 -2.80 -1.28 23.00
N THR A 293 -2.79 -0.68 21.79
CA THR A 293 -1.56 -0.13 21.20
C THR A 293 -1.65 1.33 20.75
N ASP A 294 -2.75 2.01 20.99
CA ASP A 294 -2.97 3.38 20.51
C ASP A 294 -1.82 4.32 20.87
N ASP A 295 -1.35 4.28 22.13
CA ASP A 295 -0.22 5.11 22.60
C ASP A 295 1.07 4.80 21.82
N THR A 296 1.37 3.52 21.55
CA THR A 296 2.57 3.11 20.80
C THR A 296 2.47 3.49 19.32
N VAL A 297 1.28 3.39 18.73
CA VAL A 297 1.03 3.85 17.35
C VAL A 297 1.26 5.36 17.28
N GLN A 298 0.74 6.13 18.25
CA GLN A 298 0.92 7.58 18.28
C GLN A 298 2.40 7.98 18.42
N GLU A 299 3.16 7.31 19.30
CA GLU A 299 4.62 7.54 19.42
C GLU A 299 5.36 7.32 18.09
N MET A 300 4.96 6.30 17.32
CA MET A 300 5.52 6.04 16.01
C MET A 300 5.12 7.10 14.98
N VAL A 301 3.86 7.53 14.99
CA VAL A 301 3.35 8.60 14.11
C VAL A 301 4.09 9.91 14.39
N ASP A 302 4.26 10.30 15.65
CA ASP A 302 5.00 11.51 16.04
C ASP A 302 6.45 11.47 15.55
N ALA A 303 7.08 10.29 15.60
CA ALA A 303 8.44 10.13 15.08
C ALA A 303 8.49 10.23 13.55
N PHE A 304 7.52 9.68 12.84
CA PHE A 304 7.43 9.83 11.38
C PHE A 304 7.14 11.28 10.97
N GLU A 305 6.30 11.99 11.71
CA GLU A 305 6.06 13.42 11.47
C GLU A 305 7.35 14.24 11.62
N THR A 306 8.13 14.00 12.67
CA THR A 306 9.44 14.63 12.88
C THR A 306 10.39 14.35 11.72
N ARG A 307 10.42 13.12 11.21
CA ARG A 307 11.29 12.74 10.10
C ARG A 307 10.80 13.32 8.77
N ARG A 308 9.49 13.41 8.56
CA ARG A 308 8.91 14.12 7.42
C ARG A 308 9.38 15.58 7.39
N ASP A 309 9.27 16.27 8.53
CA ASP A 309 9.68 17.66 8.62
C ASP A 309 11.18 17.82 8.36
N LEU A 310 12.01 16.93 8.87
CA LEU A 310 13.45 16.89 8.57
C LEU A 310 13.70 16.76 7.06
N VAL A 311 12.99 15.86 6.37
CA VAL A 311 13.14 15.63 4.93
C VAL A 311 12.73 16.88 4.14
N VAL A 312 11.55 17.44 4.46
CA VAL A 312 11.03 18.62 3.79
C VAL A 312 11.96 19.81 3.99
N ASP A 313 12.40 20.07 5.22
CA ASP A 313 13.30 21.20 5.54
C ASP A 313 14.66 21.03 4.83
N THR A 314 15.25 19.84 4.87
CA THR A 314 16.55 19.55 4.24
C THR A 314 16.51 19.79 2.72
N LEU A 315 15.45 19.34 2.06
CA LEU A 315 15.30 19.49 0.61
C LEU A 315 14.93 20.93 0.23
N ALA A 316 14.10 21.60 1.03
CA ALA A 316 13.77 23.03 0.83
C ALA A 316 15.01 23.94 0.95
N ASP A 317 15.91 23.67 1.90
CA ASP A 317 17.18 24.39 2.05
C ASP A 317 18.09 24.22 0.81
N ALA A 318 17.97 23.11 0.11
CA ALA A 318 18.63 22.86 -1.17
C ALA A 318 17.88 23.42 -2.39
N GLY A 319 16.69 23.98 -2.19
CA GLY A 319 15.85 24.52 -3.26
C GLY A 319 15.00 23.48 -3.99
N VAL A 320 14.83 22.29 -3.41
CA VAL A 320 13.99 21.21 -3.92
C VAL A 320 12.65 21.19 -3.17
N ASP A 321 11.55 21.37 -3.90
CA ASP A 321 10.20 21.32 -3.34
C ASP A 321 9.61 19.90 -3.51
N VAL A 322 9.43 19.20 -2.40
CA VAL A 322 8.83 17.86 -2.39
C VAL A 322 7.36 17.89 -1.94
N GLY A 323 6.81 19.05 -1.64
CA GLY A 323 5.55 19.18 -0.94
C GLY A 323 5.62 18.63 0.50
N VAL A 324 4.53 18.74 1.23
CA VAL A 324 4.42 18.20 2.59
C VAL A 324 3.50 16.98 2.55
N SER A 325 4.06 15.82 2.90
CA SER A 325 3.25 14.60 3.02
C SER A 325 2.34 14.68 4.25
N ASP A 326 1.07 14.38 4.05
CA ASP A 326 0.04 14.40 5.10
C ASP A 326 -0.04 13.07 5.86
N CYS A 327 0.61 12.01 5.33
CA CYS A 327 0.49 10.66 5.87
C CYS A 327 1.64 9.72 5.47
N ALA A 328 1.55 8.50 5.95
CA ALA A 328 2.47 7.39 5.66
C ALA A 328 3.92 7.74 6.02
N PHE A 329 4.89 7.32 5.25
CA PHE A 329 6.32 7.64 5.46
C PHE A 329 7.05 7.75 4.11
N TYR A 330 6.41 8.39 3.12
CA TYR A 330 6.94 8.57 1.78
C TYR A 330 6.90 10.02 1.34
N ALA A 331 7.83 10.37 0.45
CA ALA A 331 7.78 11.60 -0.32
C ALA A 331 8.18 11.33 -1.77
N MET A 332 7.64 12.13 -2.68
CA MET A 332 7.97 12.10 -4.11
C MET A 332 8.99 13.21 -4.39
N LEU A 333 10.23 12.80 -4.55
CA LEU A 333 11.35 13.69 -4.84
C LEU A 333 11.36 13.99 -6.35
N PRO A 334 11.24 15.26 -6.80
CA PRO A 334 11.43 15.60 -8.19
C PRO A 334 12.87 15.30 -8.61
N VAL A 335 13.04 14.61 -9.73
CA VAL A 335 14.35 14.26 -10.30
C VAL A 335 14.35 14.55 -11.80
N ASP A 336 15.47 14.27 -12.48
CA ASP A 336 15.55 14.42 -13.93
C ASP A 336 14.52 13.51 -14.66
N ASP A 337 14.22 13.82 -15.93
CA ASP A 337 13.25 13.11 -16.76
C ASP A 337 13.48 11.59 -16.85
N ASP A 338 14.73 11.11 -16.69
CA ASP A 338 15.10 9.69 -16.61
C ASP A 338 15.26 9.26 -15.14
N ASP A 339 14.14 9.14 -14.45
CA ASP A 339 14.07 8.74 -13.05
C ASP A 339 14.65 7.35 -12.78
N GLN A 340 14.60 6.45 -13.77
CA GLN A 340 15.24 5.14 -13.69
C GLN A 340 16.77 5.27 -13.65
N ALA A 341 17.36 6.05 -14.56
CA ALA A 341 18.80 6.28 -14.58
C ALA A 341 19.26 6.99 -13.32
N TRP A 342 18.48 7.97 -12.84
CA TRP A 342 18.75 8.68 -11.60
C TRP A 342 18.79 7.73 -10.39
N ALA A 343 17.79 6.85 -10.24
CA ALA A 343 17.74 5.87 -9.14
C ALA A 343 18.90 4.85 -9.22
N GLU A 344 19.29 4.46 -10.44
CA GLU A 344 20.45 3.58 -10.66
C GLU A 344 21.76 4.27 -10.29
N GLU A 345 21.93 5.54 -10.58
CA GLU A 345 23.11 6.34 -10.20
C GLU A 345 23.14 6.59 -8.69
N ALA A 346 22.00 6.92 -8.06
CA ALA A 346 21.89 7.09 -6.62
C ALA A 346 22.38 5.86 -5.83
N ILE A 347 21.98 4.66 -6.24
CA ILE A 347 22.43 3.45 -5.56
C ILE A 347 23.88 3.07 -5.93
N ALA A 348 24.34 3.34 -7.16
CA ALA A 348 25.67 2.95 -7.61
C ALA A 348 26.78 3.85 -7.06
N GLU A 349 26.58 5.17 -7.04
CA GLU A 349 27.61 6.15 -6.73
C GLU A 349 27.42 6.71 -5.31
N ALA A 350 26.18 7.11 -4.94
CA ALA A 350 25.90 7.65 -3.61
C ALA A 350 25.59 6.57 -2.56
N HIS A 351 25.35 5.33 -2.97
CA HIS A 351 24.91 4.23 -2.11
C HIS A 351 23.61 4.55 -1.34
N VAL A 352 22.69 5.23 -2.02
CA VAL A 352 21.36 5.53 -1.53
C VAL A 352 20.33 4.83 -2.42
N ALA A 353 19.57 3.90 -1.86
CA ALA A 353 18.53 3.18 -2.60
C ALA A 353 17.22 3.96 -2.55
N THR A 354 16.61 4.21 -3.71
CA THR A 354 15.32 4.87 -3.89
C THR A 354 14.49 4.12 -4.93
N LEU A 355 13.23 4.45 -5.11
CA LEU A 355 12.42 3.84 -6.18
C LEU A 355 12.09 4.86 -7.27
N PRO A 356 12.33 4.53 -8.55
CA PRO A 356 11.98 5.41 -9.65
C PRO A 356 10.47 5.61 -9.73
N GLY A 357 10.04 6.84 -9.99
CA GLY A 357 8.63 7.23 -10.01
C GLY A 357 7.84 6.61 -11.15
N ASN A 358 8.51 6.33 -12.28
CA ASN A 358 7.87 5.65 -13.42
C ASN A 358 7.27 4.29 -13.03
N ALA A 359 7.83 3.61 -12.02
CA ALA A 359 7.27 2.37 -11.48
C ALA A 359 5.88 2.55 -10.85
N PHE A 360 5.54 3.78 -10.46
CA PHE A 360 4.27 4.16 -9.86
C PHE A 360 3.35 4.95 -10.82
N GLY A 361 3.81 5.22 -12.04
CA GLY A 361 3.12 6.09 -12.97
C GLY A 361 3.44 7.58 -12.81
N ALA A 362 4.54 7.93 -12.14
CA ALA A 362 5.00 9.32 -11.92
C ALA A 362 6.41 9.53 -12.48
N PRO A 363 6.61 9.55 -13.81
CA PRO A 363 7.92 9.82 -14.40
C PRO A 363 8.45 11.20 -13.98
N GLY A 364 9.77 11.34 -13.83
CA GLY A 364 10.42 12.56 -13.34
C GLY A 364 10.41 12.70 -11.81
N TYR A 365 10.05 11.64 -11.08
CA TYR A 365 10.09 11.58 -9.63
C TYR A 365 10.85 10.35 -9.14
N ALA A 366 11.33 10.40 -7.91
CA ALA A 366 11.77 9.23 -7.16
C ALA A 366 11.01 9.15 -5.84
N ARG A 367 10.47 7.98 -5.49
CA ARG A 367 9.90 7.77 -4.17
C ARG A 367 11.02 7.54 -3.16
N ILE A 368 11.03 8.31 -2.09
CA ILE A 368 11.85 8.10 -0.91
C ILE A 368 10.99 7.74 0.29
N SER A 369 11.50 6.86 1.15
CA SER A 369 10.90 6.51 2.43
C SER A 369 11.68 7.16 3.56
N TYR A 370 10.99 7.80 4.50
CA TYR A 370 11.62 8.31 5.73
C TYR A 370 11.39 7.38 6.93
N ALA A 371 11.09 6.10 6.68
CA ALA A 371 11.10 5.05 7.69
C ALA A 371 12.55 4.60 7.99
N ALA A 372 13.37 5.55 8.41
CA ALA A 372 14.75 5.38 8.82
C ALA A 372 15.08 6.38 9.94
N SER A 373 16.19 6.18 10.68
CA SER A 373 16.58 7.13 11.70
C SER A 373 16.94 8.49 11.10
N GLU A 374 16.76 9.58 11.87
CA GLU A 374 17.13 10.94 11.41
C GLU A 374 18.59 11.02 10.94
N ASP A 375 19.52 10.35 11.63
CA ASP A 375 20.94 10.33 11.25
C ASP A 375 21.14 9.68 9.87
N ARG A 376 20.42 8.58 9.59
CA ARG A 376 20.48 7.92 8.28
C ARG A 376 19.84 8.75 7.17
N LEU A 377 18.75 9.48 7.48
CA LEU A 377 18.13 10.39 6.53
C LEU A 377 19.08 11.55 6.16
N ARG A 378 19.72 12.18 7.16
CA ARG A 378 20.73 13.22 6.92
C ARG A 378 21.88 12.69 6.08
N GLU A 379 22.40 11.52 6.43
CA GLU A 379 23.48 10.88 5.69
C GLU A 379 23.09 10.59 4.23
N ALA A 380 21.86 10.13 3.97
CA ALA A 380 21.39 9.91 2.60
C ALA A 380 21.42 11.20 1.78
N PHE A 381 20.89 12.28 2.32
CA PHE A 381 20.87 13.58 1.61
C PHE A 381 22.28 14.15 1.43
N ASP A 382 23.14 14.08 2.44
CA ASP A 382 24.54 14.51 2.31
C ASP A 382 25.25 13.75 1.16
N ARG A 383 25.04 12.43 1.06
CA ARG A 383 25.59 11.61 -0.02
C ARG A 383 25.04 12.02 -1.39
N LEU A 384 23.72 12.26 -1.51
CA LEU A 384 23.11 12.69 -2.77
C LEU A 384 23.64 14.06 -3.21
N PHE A 385 23.78 15.02 -2.28
CA PHE A 385 24.38 16.34 -2.55
C PHE A 385 25.84 16.25 -2.98
N ASP A 386 26.65 15.43 -2.28
CA ASP A 386 28.06 15.26 -2.59
C ASP A 386 28.30 14.68 -4.00
N HIS A 387 27.34 13.92 -4.52
CA HIS A 387 27.39 13.35 -5.88
C HIS A 387 26.64 14.20 -6.93
N GLY A 388 26.05 15.34 -6.53
CA GLY A 388 25.35 16.25 -7.45
C GLY A 388 24.04 15.69 -8.01
N LEU A 389 23.39 14.82 -7.23
CA LEU A 389 22.09 14.22 -7.55
C LEU A 389 20.92 15.05 -6.99
N LEU A 390 21.22 16.01 -6.14
CA LEU A 390 20.33 17.03 -5.57
C LEU A 390 20.96 18.41 -5.63
#